data_8c8c0e389f3f8ec272440a76470c182e
#
_entry.id   8c8c0e389f3f8ec272440a76470c182e
#
_cell.length_a   1.000
_cell.length_b   1.000
_cell.length_c   1.000
_cell.angle_alpha   90.00
_cell.angle_beta   90.00
_cell.angle_gamma   90.00
#
_symmetry.space_group_name_H-M   'P 1'
#
loop_
_entity.id
_entity.type
_entity.pdbx_description
1 polymer ?
#
loop_
_entity_poly.entity_id
_entity_poly.type
_entity_poly.pdbx_seq_one_letter_code
_entity_poly.pdbx_strand_id
1 'polypeptide(L)'
;TQEVLNLIHQYVPRPHDPFTDLVPPQGVKLTPKHYAYLKISEGCNNTCSFCIIPSMRGKLDSYPIGEVLSQAEKLVQAGVKELLVVSQDTAAYGSDQKYLTGFHNGRPVKTKFLDLCQELAKLDVWVRLHYVYPYPHIDDVIPLMAAGKILPYLDIPFQHASPRILK
;
A
#
# COMPACT_ATOMS: atom_id res chain seq x y z
N THR A 1 -10.80 -14.64 14.91
CA THR A 1 -10.71 -13.16 14.91
C THR A 1 -12.08 -12.54 14.70
N GLN A 2 -12.85 -12.90 13.66
CA GLN A 2 -14.23 -12.42 13.49
C GLN A 2 -15.17 -12.98 14.57
N GLU A 3 -14.97 -14.22 14.99
CA GLU A 3 -15.72 -14.85 16.09
C GLU A 3 -15.54 -14.13 17.41
N VAL A 4 -14.32 -13.68 17.74
CA VAL A 4 -14.02 -12.90 18.94
C VAL A 4 -14.73 -11.55 18.89
N LEU A 5 -14.74 -10.87 17.75
CA LEU A 5 -15.46 -9.61 17.56
C LEU A 5 -16.97 -9.81 17.69
N ASN A 6 -17.52 -10.87 17.12
CA ASN A 6 -18.94 -11.19 17.23
C ASN A 6 -19.33 -11.48 18.69
N LEU A 7 -18.48 -12.19 19.44
CA LEU A 7 -18.69 -12.47 20.86
C LEU A 7 -18.67 -11.17 21.69
N ILE A 8 -17.71 -10.29 21.43
CA ILE A 8 -17.63 -8.98 22.10
C ILE A 8 -18.88 -8.15 21.81
N HIS A 9 -19.33 -8.09 20.56
CA HIS A 9 -20.52 -7.32 20.17
C HIS A 9 -21.83 -7.87 20.71
N GLN A 10 -21.85 -9.14 21.14
CA GLN A 10 -23.01 -9.74 21.80
C GLN A 10 -23.22 -9.17 23.22
N TYR A 11 -22.14 -8.77 23.91
CA TYR A 11 -22.17 -8.26 25.28
C TYR A 11 -21.90 -6.75 25.38
N VAL A 12 -21.21 -6.19 24.40
CA VAL A 12 -20.93 -4.76 24.31
C VAL A 12 -21.47 -4.26 22.98
N PRO A 13 -22.72 -3.75 22.93
CA PRO A 13 -23.28 -3.18 21.71
C PRO A 13 -22.36 -2.10 21.16
N ARG A 14 -22.11 -2.13 19.87
CA ARG A 14 -21.37 -1.05 19.19
C ARG A 14 -22.04 0.28 19.51
N PRO A 15 -21.34 1.28 20.08
CA PRO A 15 -21.82 2.63 20.01
C PRO A 15 -21.96 3.00 18.53
N HIS A 16 -23.11 3.45 18.12
CA HIS A 16 -23.34 3.96 16.75
C HIS A 16 -22.49 5.22 16.58
N ASP A 17 -21.31 5.06 15.98
CA ASP A 17 -20.45 6.15 15.58
C ASP A 17 -20.52 6.28 14.05
N PRO A 18 -21.18 7.34 13.52
CA PRO A 18 -21.27 7.55 12.08
C PRO A 18 -19.91 7.65 11.39
N PHE A 19 -18.80 7.85 12.14
CA PHE A 19 -17.45 7.82 11.60
C PHE A 19 -16.83 6.43 11.57
N THR A 20 -17.23 5.50 12.46
CA THR A 20 -16.78 4.10 12.43
C THR A 20 -17.53 3.27 11.39
N ASP A 21 -18.79 3.61 11.10
CA ASP A 21 -19.57 2.95 10.04
C ASP A 21 -19.08 3.33 8.62
N LEU A 22 -18.28 4.40 8.50
CA LEU A 22 -17.60 4.81 7.28
C LEU A 22 -16.22 4.16 7.12
N VAL A 23 -15.75 3.40 8.11
CA VAL A 23 -14.47 2.71 8.05
C VAL A 23 -14.63 1.42 7.24
N PRO A 24 -13.74 1.15 6.26
CA PRO A 24 -13.78 -0.09 5.49
C PRO A 24 -13.78 -1.32 6.40
N PRO A 25 -14.36 -2.47 5.98
CA PRO A 25 -14.40 -3.71 6.78
C PRO A 25 -13.03 -4.21 7.24
N GLN A 26 -11.95 -3.68 6.68
CA GLN A 26 -10.56 -4.04 6.99
C GLN A 26 -10.00 -3.44 8.29
N GLY A 27 -10.75 -2.64 9.02
CA GLY A 27 -10.33 -2.16 10.34
C GLY A 27 -10.72 -0.72 10.67
N VAL A 28 -10.46 -0.34 11.92
CA VAL A 28 -10.65 1.02 12.42
C VAL A 28 -9.45 1.88 12.02
N LYS A 29 -9.70 2.99 11.33
CA LYS A 29 -8.65 3.96 11.01
C LYS A 29 -8.20 4.66 12.29
N LEU A 30 -7.00 4.33 12.77
CA LEU A 30 -6.40 4.92 13.98
C LEU A 30 -5.57 6.18 13.69
N THR A 31 -5.34 6.51 12.42
CA THR A 31 -4.57 7.70 12.02
C THR A 31 -5.44 8.97 12.09
N PRO A 32 -4.83 10.16 12.25
CA PRO A 32 -5.52 11.44 12.08
C PRO A 32 -6.28 11.52 10.76
N LYS A 33 -7.31 12.39 10.70
CA LYS A 33 -8.22 12.47 9.53
C LYS A 33 -7.51 12.79 8.21
N HIS A 34 -6.41 13.54 8.26
CA HIS A 34 -5.75 14.08 7.06
C HIS A 34 -4.87 13.07 6.31
N TYR A 35 -4.45 11.95 6.91
CA TYR A 35 -3.69 10.93 6.21
C TYR A 35 -4.15 9.51 6.53
N ALA A 36 -3.84 8.56 5.65
CA ALA A 36 -4.09 7.14 5.87
C ALA A 36 -3.01 6.28 5.23
N TYR A 37 -2.75 5.12 5.83
CA TYR A 37 -1.94 4.09 5.22
C TYR A 37 -2.75 3.31 4.19
N LEU A 38 -2.19 3.16 2.99
CA LEU A 38 -2.71 2.31 1.93
C LEU A 38 -1.77 1.12 1.78
N LYS A 39 -2.13 -0.01 2.39
CA LYS A 39 -1.37 -1.24 2.28
C LYS A 39 -1.67 -1.92 0.95
N ILE A 40 -0.64 -2.25 0.18
CA ILE A 40 -0.78 -2.77 -1.18
C ILE A 40 -0.38 -4.24 -1.31
N SER A 41 0.42 -4.76 -0.38
CA SER A 41 0.85 -6.16 -0.34
C SER A 41 1.29 -6.56 1.07
N GLU A 42 1.47 -7.86 1.28
CA GLU A 42 2.06 -8.45 2.48
C GLU A 42 3.25 -9.31 2.09
N GLY A 43 4.20 -9.52 3.02
CA GLY A 43 5.35 -10.39 2.82
C GLY A 43 6.43 -9.79 1.91
N CYS A 44 7.51 -10.54 1.72
CA CYS A 44 8.65 -10.11 0.92
C CYS A 44 9.41 -11.30 0.36
N ASN A 45 9.82 -11.23 -0.91
CA ASN A 45 10.61 -12.27 -1.58
C ASN A 45 12.12 -12.05 -1.53
N ASN A 46 12.58 -10.90 -0.95
CA ASN A 46 14.00 -10.65 -0.78
C ASN A 46 14.60 -11.59 0.28
N THR A 47 15.83 -12.03 0.05
CA THR A 47 16.57 -12.99 0.90
C THR A 47 17.70 -12.32 1.67
N CYS A 48 17.48 -11.12 2.19
CA CYS A 48 18.47 -10.38 2.97
C CYS A 48 18.90 -11.21 4.20
N SER A 49 20.20 -11.42 4.39
CA SER A 49 20.75 -12.37 5.37
C SER A 49 20.38 -12.08 6.84
N PHE A 50 20.08 -10.85 7.17
CA PHE A 50 19.70 -10.39 8.53
C PHE A 50 18.19 -10.23 8.72
N CYS A 51 17.37 -10.43 7.67
CA CYS A 51 15.95 -10.06 7.68
C CYS A 51 15.07 -11.27 8.02
N ILE A 52 14.21 -11.09 9.04
CA ILE A 52 13.24 -12.10 9.49
C ILE A 52 11.87 -11.98 8.77
N ILE A 53 11.65 -10.95 7.99
CA ILE A 53 10.34 -10.65 7.38
C ILE A 53 9.76 -11.82 6.59
N PRO A 54 10.50 -12.50 5.68
CA PRO A 54 9.92 -13.63 4.94
C PRO A 54 9.46 -14.78 5.84
N SER A 55 10.12 -14.98 6.97
CA SER A 55 9.75 -15.99 7.95
C SER A 55 8.50 -15.61 8.77
N MET A 56 8.30 -14.32 9.03
CA MET A 56 7.19 -13.82 9.85
C MET A 56 5.93 -13.50 9.02
N ARG A 57 6.12 -12.95 7.82
CA ARG A 57 5.06 -12.41 6.95
C ARG A 57 4.81 -13.24 5.70
N GLY A 58 5.68 -14.23 5.45
CA GLY A 58 5.60 -15.06 4.25
C GLY A 58 6.19 -14.39 3.01
N LYS A 59 5.93 -15.02 1.88
CA LYS A 59 6.28 -14.51 0.56
C LYS A 59 5.40 -13.31 0.20
N LEU A 60 5.87 -12.53 -0.77
CA LEU A 60 5.10 -11.41 -1.33
C LEU A 60 3.73 -11.92 -1.81
N ASP A 61 2.69 -11.24 -1.35
CA ASP A 61 1.29 -11.44 -1.71
C ASP A 61 0.66 -10.07 -1.99
N SER A 62 0.54 -9.74 -3.28
CA SER A 62 0.04 -8.44 -3.73
C SER A 62 -1.48 -8.43 -3.76
N TYR A 63 -2.08 -7.42 -3.16
CA TYR A 63 -3.53 -7.24 -3.24
C TYR A 63 -3.95 -6.87 -4.67
N PRO A 64 -5.12 -7.36 -5.13
CA PRO A 64 -5.63 -7.02 -6.46
C PRO A 64 -5.73 -5.51 -6.66
N ILE A 65 -5.28 -5.00 -7.80
CA ILE A 65 -5.22 -3.55 -8.08
C ILE A 65 -6.57 -2.86 -7.92
N GLY A 66 -7.66 -3.51 -8.32
CA GLY A 66 -9.01 -2.97 -8.18
C GLY A 66 -9.44 -2.78 -6.72
N GLU A 67 -9.03 -3.67 -5.82
CA GLU A 67 -9.30 -3.55 -4.38
C GLU A 67 -8.49 -2.40 -3.77
N VAL A 68 -7.19 -2.31 -4.11
CA VAL A 68 -6.31 -1.24 -3.63
C VAL A 68 -6.84 0.12 -4.06
N LEU A 69 -7.22 0.28 -5.33
CA LEU A 69 -7.75 1.54 -5.85
C LEU A 69 -9.10 1.89 -5.24
N SER A 70 -9.99 0.91 -5.08
CA SER A 70 -11.28 1.13 -4.41
C SER A 70 -11.11 1.55 -2.95
N GLN A 71 -10.12 0.98 -2.25
CA GLN A 71 -9.79 1.41 -0.89
C GLN A 71 -9.24 2.83 -0.86
N ALA A 72 -8.34 3.18 -1.79
CA ALA A 72 -7.79 4.53 -1.92
C ALA A 72 -8.89 5.57 -2.15
N GLU A 73 -9.82 5.31 -3.07
CA GLU A 73 -10.97 6.20 -3.35
C GLU A 73 -11.84 6.40 -2.11
N LYS A 74 -12.17 5.31 -1.38
CA LYS A 74 -12.95 5.41 -0.13
C LYS A 74 -12.25 6.27 0.92
N LEU A 75 -10.94 6.14 1.08
CA LEU A 75 -10.16 6.97 2.01
C LEU A 75 -10.20 8.45 1.61
N VAL A 76 -10.05 8.75 0.31
CA VAL A 76 -10.13 10.12 -0.21
C VAL A 76 -11.53 10.71 -0.02
N GLN A 77 -12.58 9.94 -0.31
CA GLN A 77 -13.98 10.34 -0.09
C GLN A 77 -14.27 10.60 1.41
N ALA A 78 -13.62 9.85 2.32
CA ALA A 78 -13.68 10.09 3.75
C ALA A 78 -12.88 11.32 4.22
N GLY A 79 -12.27 12.09 3.31
CA GLY A 79 -11.58 13.35 3.58
C GLY A 79 -10.09 13.23 3.83
N VAL A 80 -9.47 12.09 3.54
CA VAL A 80 -8.01 11.91 3.58
C VAL A 80 -7.35 12.80 2.53
N LYS A 81 -6.26 13.47 2.91
CA LYS A 81 -5.49 14.38 2.06
C LYS A 81 -4.12 13.83 1.67
N GLU A 82 -3.67 12.77 2.35
CA GLU A 82 -2.41 12.11 2.05
C GLU A 82 -2.56 10.59 2.18
N LEU A 83 -2.19 9.87 1.14
CA LEU A 83 -2.08 8.40 1.13
C LEU A 83 -0.62 8.00 1.29
N LEU A 84 -0.32 7.25 2.36
CA LEU A 84 0.98 6.64 2.60
C LEU A 84 0.93 5.21 2.08
N VAL A 85 1.51 4.99 0.89
CA VAL A 85 1.56 3.66 0.26
C VAL A 85 2.62 2.83 0.96
N VAL A 86 2.22 1.69 1.51
CA VAL A 86 3.09 0.85 2.35
C VAL A 86 2.99 -0.62 2.02
N SER A 87 4.12 -1.30 2.12
CA SER A 87 4.27 -2.75 2.21
C SER A 87 5.69 -3.07 2.72
N GLN A 88 6.09 -4.33 2.78
CA GLN A 88 7.48 -4.68 3.11
C GLN A 88 8.47 -4.41 1.96
N ASP A 89 7.97 -4.45 0.71
CA ASP A 89 8.69 -4.06 -0.51
C ASP A 89 7.67 -3.51 -1.50
N THR A 90 7.45 -2.22 -1.45
CA THR A 90 6.41 -1.52 -2.24
C THR A 90 6.71 -1.59 -3.74
N ALA A 91 7.98 -1.55 -4.11
CA ALA A 91 8.40 -1.58 -5.51
C ALA A 91 8.20 -2.94 -6.18
N ALA A 92 8.10 -4.03 -5.40
CA ALA A 92 7.86 -5.37 -5.92
C ALA A 92 6.38 -5.67 -6.22
N TYR A 93 5.47 -4.73 -5.97
CA TYR A 93 4.03 -4.92 -6.12
C TYR A 93 3.65 -5.52 -7.48
N GLY A 94 2.89 -6.63 -7.42
CA GLY A 94 2.36 -7.37 -8.56
C GLY A 94 3.32 -8.38 -9.20
N SER A 95 4.60 -8.41 -8.80
CA SER A 95 5.58 -9.33 -9.37
C SER A 95 5.27 -10.80 -9.07
N ASP A 96 4.70 -11.10 -7.91
CA ASP A 96 4.22 -12.41 -7.47
C ASP A 96 3.09 -12.93 -8.37
N GLN A 97 2.24 -12.05 -8.86
CA GLN A 97 1.10 -12.34 -9.73
C GLN A 97 1.43 -12.19 -11.22
N LYS A 98 2.72 -12.01 -11.57
CA LYS A 98 3.17 -11.78 -12.97
C LYS A 98 2.42 -10.63 -13.65
N TYR A 99 2.11 -9.59 -12.88
CA TYR A 99 1.42 -8.37 -13.31
C TYR A 99 0.05 -8.62 -13.94
N LEU A 100 -0.76 -9.46 -13.29
CA LEU A 100 -2.13 -9.75 -13.70
C LEU A 100 -2.93 -8.44 -13.95
N THR A 101 -3.77 -8.48 -14.98
CA THR A 101 -4.71 -7.40 -15.23
C THR A 101 -5.93 -7.57 -14.34
N GLY A 102 -6.19 -6.56 -13.50
CA GLY A 102 -7.43 -6.40 -12.76
C GLY A 102 -8.34 -5.38 -13.43
N PHE A 103 -9.47 -5.07 -12.78
CA PHE A 103 -10.42 -4.05 -13.28
C PHE A 103 -10.69 -3.03 -12.17
N HIS A 104 -10.74 -1.77 -12.57
CA HIS A 104 -11.15 -0.66 -11.70
C HIS A 104 -12.04 0.31 -12.49
N ASN A 105 -13.25 0.58 -11.98
CA ASN A 105 -14.25 1.42 -12.64
C ASN A 105 -14.50 1.01 -14.12
N GLY A 106 -14.58 -0.30 -14.37
CA GLY A 106 -14.81 -0.87 -15.71
C GLY A 106 -13.62 -0.83 -16.66
N ARG A 107 -12.45 -0.34 -16.22
CA ARG A 107 -11.22 -0.26 -17.03
C ARG A 107 -10.22 -1.32 -16.59
N PRO A 108 -9.52 -1.98 -17.53
CA PRO A 108 -8.43 -2.88 -17.21
C PRO A 108 -7.21 -2.08 -16.72
N VAL A 109 -6.62 -2.52 -15.60
CA VAL A 109 -5.39 -1.96 -15.02
C VAL A 109 -4.48 -3.12 -14.60
N LYS A 110 -3.19 -3.03 -14.87
CA LYS A 110 -2.25 -4.06 -14.46
C LYS A 110 -1.92 -3.92 -12.97
N THR A 111 -1.87 -5.05 -12.27
CA THR A 111 -1.32 -5.12 -10.92
C THR A 111 0.19 -4.95 -10.99
N LYS A 112 0.65 -3.70 -11.17
CA LYS A 112 2.04 -3.30 -11.32
C LYS A 112 2.28 -1.98 -10.60
N PHE A 113 3.47 -1.81 -10.03
CA PHE A 113 3.79 -0.64 -9.22
C PHE A 113 3.60 0.69 -9.95
N LEU A 114 4.12 0.81 -11.19
CA LEU A 114 3.94 2.03 -12.00
C LEU A 114 2.46 2.31 -12.31
N ASP A 115 1.70 1.30 -12.73
CA ASP A 115 0.28 1.45 -13.05
C ASP A 115 -0.51 1.90 -11.82
N LEU A 116 -0.19 1.33 -10.63
CA LEU A 116 -0.76 1.78 -9.37
C LEU A 116 -0.46 3.25 -9.08
N CYS A 117 0.81 3.66 -9.22
CA CYS A 117 1.21 5.06 -9.04
C CYS A 117 0.46 6.02 -9.98
N GLN A 118 0.29 5.62 -11.25
CA GLN A 118 -0.45 6.41 -12.24
C GLN A 118 -1.94 6.55 -11.90
N GLU A 119 -2.58 5.50 -11.38
CA GLU A 119 -3.98 5.56 -10.97
C GLU A 119 -4.15 6.38 -9.67
N LEU A 120 -3.29 6.17 -8.66
CA LEU A 120 -3.30 6.96 -7.42
C LEU A 120 -3.08 8.46 -7.69
N ALA A 121 -2.23 8.79 -8.66
CA ALA A 121 -1.94 10.16 -9.08
C ALA A 121 -3.16 10.94 -9.60
N LYS A 122 -4.27 10.24 -9.93
CA LYS A 122 -5.53 10.84 -10.39
C LYS A 122 -6.45 11.27 -9.25
N LEU A 123 -6.16 10.86 -8.01
CA LEU A 123 -7.04 11.07 -6.85
C LEU A 123 -6.96 12.49 -6.24
N ASP A 124 -6.10 13.36 -6.77
CA ASP A 124 -5.89 14.74 -6.32
C ASP A 124 -5.60 14.89 -4.81
N VAL A 125 -4.84 13.95 -4.27
CA VAL A 125 -4.32 13.93 -2.90
C VAL A 125 -2.82 13.67 -2.92
N TRP A 126 -2.14 13.97 -1.83
CA TRP A 126 -0.73 13.63 -1.70
C TRP A 126 -0.56 12.12 -1.65
N VAL A 127 0.34 11.59 -2.47
CA VAL A 127 0.71 10.18 -2.50
C VAL A 127 2.18 10.08 -2.13
N ARG A 128 2.47 9.41 -1.03
CA ARG A 128 3.82 9.17 -0.52
C ARG A 128 4.15 7.69 -0.61
N LEU A 129 5.30 7.39 -1.20
CA LEU A 129 5.77 6.02 -1.37
C LEU A 129 6.77 5.68 -0.25
N HIS A 130 6.50 4.61 0.49
CA HIS A 130 7.37 4.10 1.55
C HIS A 130 7.93 2.73 1.18
N TYR A 131 9.10 2.37 1.76
CA TYR A 131 9.74 1.07 1.61
C TYR A 131 9.97 0.68 0.15
N VAL A 132 10.51 1.60 -0.64
CA VAL A 132 10.80 1.43 -2.07
C VAL A 132 12.18 0.81 -2.21
N TYR A 133 12.27 -0.47 -2.58
CA TYR A 133 13.55 -1.10 -2.90
C TYR A 133 14.05 -0.57 -4.26
N PRO A 134 15.35 -0.29 -4.44
CA PRO A 134 15.90 0.40 -5.62
C PRO A 134 16.03 -0.52 -6.84
N TYR A 135 14.91 -1.07 -7.31
CA TYR A 135 14.87 -1.77 -8.59
C TYR A 135 15.00 -0.78 -9.76
N PRO A 136 15.55 -1.21 -10.92
CA PRO A 136 15.69 -0.32 -12.08
C PRO A 136 14.39 0.32 -12.56
N HIS A 137 13.27 -0.34 -12.40
CA HIS A 137 11.95 0.19 -12.83
C HIS A 137 11.40 1.31 -11.93
N ILE A 138 12.08 1.66 -10.83
CA ILE A 138 11.71 2.82 -10.01
C ILE A 138 11.92 4.13 -10.77
N ASP A 139 12.85 4.16 -11.70
CA ASP A 139 13.09 5.32 -12.56
C ASP A 139 11.83 5.72 -13.34
N ASP A 140 10.94 4.77 -13.64
CA ASP A 140 9.67 5.03 -14.33
C ASP A 140 8.69 5.90 -13.51
N VAL A 141 8.86 5.99 -12.18
CA VAL A 141 8.01 6.80 -11.29
C VAL A 141 8.52 8.25 -11.18
N ILE A 142 9.80 8.50 -11.46
CA ILE A 142 10.41 9.83 -11.35
C ILE A 142 9.65 10.89 -12.20
N PRO A 143 9.22 10.60 -13.44
CA PRO A 143 8.43 11.57 -14.21
C PRO A 143 7.10 11.96 -13.54
N LEU A 144 6.45 11.05 -12.79
CA LEU A 144 5.24 11.35 -12.03
C LEU A 144 5.54 12.30 -10.87
N MET A 145 6.70 12.14 -10.22
CA MET A 145 7.18 13.04 -9.17
C MET A 145 7.50 14.43 -9.75
N ALA A 146 8.20 14.49 -10.87
CA ALA A 146 8.53 15.74 -11.56
C ALA A 146 7.28 16.50 -12.01
N ALA A 147 6.21 15.78 -12.38
CA ALA A 147 4.92 16.36 -12.73
C ALA A 147 4.05 16.75 -11.51
N GLY A 148 4.54 16.57 -10.28
CA GLY A 148 3.81 16.84 -9.05
C GLY A 148 2.64 15.88 -8.78
N LYS A 149 2.61 14.70 -9.42
CA LYS A 149 1.53 13.71 -9.30
C LYS A 149 1.75 12.76 -8.12
N ILE A 150 2.99 12.48 -7.80
CA ILE A 150 3.44 11.73 -6.64
C ILE A 150 4.43 12.64 -5.90
N LEU A 151 4.46 12.61 -4.58
CA LEU A 151 5.42 13.40 -3.80
C LEU A 151 6.86 13.05 -4.20
N PRO A 152 7.74 14.04 -4.41
CA PRO A 152 9.14 13.81 -4.79
C PRO A 152 9.96 13.30 -3.59
N TYR A 153 9.60 12.12 -3.12
CA TYR A 153 10.14 11.47 -1.94
C TYR A 153 10.24 9.97 -2.18
N LEU A 154 11.41 9.41 -1.96
CA LEU A 154 11.66 7.97 -2.01
C LEU A 154 12.28 7.53 -0.68
N ASP A 155 11.60 6.64 0.00
CA ASP A 155 12.07 5.97 1.21
C ASP A 155 12.77 4.67 0.79
N ILE A 156 14.11 4.75 0.63
CA ILE A 156 14.93 3.67 0.08
C ILE A 156 15.86 3.10 1.16
N PRO A 157 15.76 1.82 1.50
CA PRO A 157 16.69 1.16 2.41
C PRO A 157 18.00 0.81 1.70
N PHE A 158 19.03 1.63 1.82
CA PHE A 158 20.36 1.37 1.22
C PHE A 158 21.14 0.21 1.87
N GLN A 159 20.69 -0.28 3.01
CA GLN A 159 21.27 -1.38 3.79
C GLN A 159 22.66 -1.06 4.36
N HIS A 160 23.66 -0.80 3.50
CA HIS A 160 25.04 -0.47 3.90
C HIS A 160 25.74 0.35 2.81
N ALA A 161 26.80 1.11 3.16
CA ALA A 161 27.58 1.90 2.23
C ALA A 161 28.87 1.18 1.75
N SER A 162 29.34 0.15 2.46
CA SER A 162 30.57 -0.56 2.11
C SER A 162 30.31 -1.62 1.04
N PRO A 163 31.04 -1.61 -0.11
CA PRO A 163 30.92 -2.64 -1.14
C PRO A 163 31.22 -4.06 -0.64
N ARG A 164 32.05 -4.19 0.42
CA ARG A 164 32.38 -5.49 1.02
C ARG A 164 31.20 -6.11 1.77
N ILE A 165 30.33 -5.26 2.33
CA ILE A 165 29.15 -5.71 3.08
C ILE A 165 27.96 -5.95 2.14
N LEU A 166 27.90 -5.20 1.05
CA LEU A 166 26.81 -5.33 0.05
C LEU A 166 26.98 -6.53 -0.89
N LYS A 167 28.13 -7.23 -0.87
CA LYS A 167 28.40 -8.49 -1.59
C LYS A 167 27.92 -9.68 -0.77
#